data_52fcd9396d2359bacb923a98ba8f7e9a
#
_entry.id   52fcd9396d2359bacb923a98ba8f7e9a
#
_cell.length_a   1.000
_cell.length_b   1.000
_cell.length_c   1.000
_cell.angle_alpha   90.00
_cell.angle_beta   90.00
_cell.angle_gamma   90.00
#
_symmetry.space_group_name_H-M   'P 1'
#
loop_
_entity.id
_entity.type
_entity.pdbx_description
1 polymer ?
#
loop_
_entity_poly.entity_id
_entity_poly.type
_entity_poly.pdbx_seq_one_letter_code
_entity_poly.pdbx_strand_id
1 'polypeptide(L)'
;MPQFPFTPIDEERSNITDDAYKAMVEKGVQHCLRGDVFQIVLSRRFEQSFKGDEFNVYRALRSVNPSPYLFFFDYGDYKLMGSSPEAQIIIKNGKAIVHPIAGTFKRTGDEAKDAEMTQQLLDDP
;
A
#
# COMPACT_ATOMS: atom_id res chain seq x y z
N MET A 1 10.60 -18.40 -20.37
CA MET A 1 9.19 -18.10 -20.08
C MET A 1 8.68 -17.16 -21.15
N PRO A 2 7.49 -17.35 -21.72
CA PRO A 2 6.96 -16.41 -22.68
C PRO A 2 6.81 -15.05 -21.98
N GLN A 3 7.40 -14.00 -22.57
CA GLN A 3 7.19 -12.63 -22.13
C GLN A 3 5.91 -12.12 -22.79
N PHE A 4 4.84 -12.07 -22.02
CA PHE A 4 3.62 -11.41 -22.49
C PHE A 4 3.82 -9.91 -22.29
N PRO A 5 3.74 -9.09 -23.34
CA PRO A 5 3.90 -7.65 -23.20
C PRO A 5 2.77 -7.07 -22.36
N PHE A 6 3.10 -6.10 -21.52
CA PHE A 6 2.13 -5.23 -20.84
C PHE A 6 2.44 -3.80 -21.26
N THR A 7 1.44 -3.10 -21.78
CA THR A 7 1.61 -1.73 -22.29
C THR A 7 0.40 -0.89 -21.92
N PRO A 8 0.56 0.24 -21.22
CA PRO A 8 -0.48 1.25 -21.08
C PRO A 8 -0.87 1.80 -22.47
N ILE A 9 -2.16 2.05 -22.70
CA ILE A 9 -2.67 2.52 -24.00
C ILE A 9 -3.33 3.89 -23.94
N ASP A 10 -3.59 4.42 -22.74
CA ASP A 10 -4.14 5.76 -22.53
C ASP A 10 -3.44 6.45 -21.35
N GLU A 11 -3.86 7.67 -21.04
CA GLU A 11 -3.39 8.40 -19.87
C GLU A 11 -4.07 7.89 -18.60
N GLU A 12 -3.34 7.95 -17.50
CA GLU A 12 -3.87 7.64 -16.16
C GLU A 12 -4.96 8.65 -15.80
N ARG A 13 -6.05 8.15 -15.27
CA ARG A 13 -7.17 8.95 -14.76
C ARG A 13 -7.37 8.70 -13.28
N SER A 14 -7.84 9.71 -12.57
CA SER A 14 -8.22 9.60 -11.16
C SER A 14 -9.67 10.04 -10.97
N ASN A 15 -10.35 9.42 -10.02
CA ASN A 15 -11.72 9.78 -9.66
C ASN A 15 -11.82 11.12 -8.92
N ILE A 16 -10.72 11.64 -8.37
CA ILE A 16 -10.64 12.95 -7.71
C ILE A 16 -9.30 13.62 -8.04
N THR A 17 -9.26 14.94 -8.00
CA THR A 17 -8.03 15.74 -8.20
C THR A 17 -7.10 15.66 -7.00
N ASP A 18 -5.82 16.02 -7.17
CA ASP A 18 -4.84 16.08 -6.10
C ASP A 18 -5.26 17.04 -4.99
N ASP A 19 -5.78 18.23 -5.34
CA ASP A 19 -6.20 19.22 -4.35
C ASP A 19 -7.43 18.77 -3.58
N ALA A 20 -8.39 18.10 -4.24
CA ALA A 20 -9.54 17.52 -3.56
C ALA A 20 -9.13 16.39 -2.59
N TYR A 21 -8.13 15.57 -2.97
CA TYR A 21 -7.60 14.54 -2.09
C TYR A 21 -6.87 15.14 -0.87
N LYS A 22 -6.05 16.18 -1.06
CA LYS A 22 -5.37 16.90 0.03
C LYS A 22 -6.37 17.50 1.01
N ALA A 23 -7.40 18.19 0.51
CA ALA A 23 -8.46 18.74 1.34
C ALA A 23 -9.22 17.65 2.13
N MET A 24 -9.42 16.47 1.54
CA MET A 24 -10.01 15.33 2.23
C MET A 24 -9.10 14.80 3.34
N VAL A 25 -7.78 14.77 3.13
CA VAL A 25 -6.79 14.39 4.15
C VAL A 25 -6.80 15.39 5.31
N GLU A 26 -6.76 16.69 5.04
CA GLU A 26 -6.84 17.74 6.06
C GLU A 26 -8.08 17.60 6.92
N LYS A 27 -9.23 17.35 6.29
CA LYS A 27 -10.49 17.10 7.01
C LYS A 27 -10.41 15.83 7.86
N GLY A 28 -9.79 14.75 7.34
CA GLY A 28 -9.57 13.51 8.08
C GLY A 28 -8.72 13.72 9.34
N VAL A 29 -7.64 14.49 9.22
CA VAL A 29 -6.79 14.88 10.37
C VAL A 29 -7.60 15.60 11.44
N GLN A 30 -8.49 16.54 11.05
CA GLN A 30 -9.34 17.23 12.02
C GLN A 30 -10.30 16.28 12.75
N HIS A 31 -10.82 15.25 12.07
CA HIS A 31 -11.64 14.23 12.72
C HIS A 31 -10.86 13.41 13.75
N CYS A 32 -9.61 13.04 13.43
CA CYS A 32 -8.73 12.36 14.39
C CYS A 32 -8.41 13.23 15.60
N LEU A 33 -8.05 14.50 15.38
CA LEU A 33 -7.70 15.43 16.46
C LEU A 33 -8.88 15.74 17.42
N ARG A 34 -10.11 15.69 16.92
CA ARG A 34 -11.31 15.84 17.74
C ARG A 34 -11.72 14.57 18.49
N GLY A 35 -11.09 13.44 18.15
CA GLY A 35 -11.45 12.14 18.71
C GLY A 35 -12.70 11.50 18.08
N ASP A 36 -13.16 11.98 16.92
CA ASP A 36 -14.30 11.39 16.21
C ASP A 36 -13.96 9.98 15.70
N VAL A 37 -12.70 9.76 15.34
CA VAL A 37 -12.15 8.50 14.90
C VAL A 37 -10.73 8.30 15.45
N PHE A 38 -10.39 7.07 15.72
CA PHE A 38 -9.03 6.68 16.13
C PHE A 38 -8.07 6.65 14.94
N GLN A 39 -8.54 6.11 13.83
CA GLN A 39 -7.79 5.99 12.58
C GLN A 39 -8.75 6.12 11.41
N ILE A 40 -8.31 6.72 10.33
CA ILE A 40 -9.05 6.81 9.08
C ILE A 40 -8.14 6.50 7.90
N VAL A 41 -8.59 5.67 6.98
CA VAL A 41 -7.89 5.37 5.73
C VAL A 41 -8.66 6.01 4.59
N LEU A 42 -8.05 7.02 3.99
CA LEU A 42 -8.59 7.71 2.83
C LEU A 42 -8.01 7.11 1.57
N SER A 43 -8.82 7.00 0.53
CA SER A 43 -8.38 6.42 -0.74
C SER A 43 -8.84 7.25 -1.94
N ARG A 44 -8.10 7.12 -3.03
CA ARG A 44 -8.50 7.55 -4.36
C ARG A 44 -8.21 6.43 -5.35
N ARG A 45 -8.94 6.40 -6.44
CA ARG A 45 -8.80 5.40 -7.48
C ARG A 45 -8.08 6.00 -8.69
N PHE A 46 -7.03 5.33 -9.12
CA PHE A 46 -6.40 5.55 -10.41
C PHE A 46 -6.85 4.49 -11.40
N GLU A 47 -7.05 4.89 -12.63
CA GLU A 47 -7.49 4.04 -13.72
C GLU A 47 -6.60 4.25 -14.93
N GLN A 48 -6.16 3.17 -15.54
CA GLN A 48 -5.42 3.21 -16.78
C GLN A 48 -5.75 1.96 -17.60
N SER A 49 -6.12 2.18 -18.88
CA SER A 49 -6.31 1.09 -19.79
C SER A 49 -4.96 0.50 -20.22
N PHE A 50 -4.90 -0.79 -20.39
CA PHE A 50 -3.68 -1.48 -20.82
C PHE A 50 -3.99 -2.58 -21.83
N LYS A 51 -2.93 -3.02 -22.52
CA LYS A 51 -2.94 -4.17 -23.41
C LYS A 51 -1.87 -5.15 -22.96
N GLY A 52 -2.22 -6.43 -22.88
CA GLY A 52 -1.30 -7.50 -22.50
C GLY A 52 -1.84 -8.32 -21.30
N ASP A 53 -0.93 -8.98 -20.61
CA ASP A 53 -1.24 -9.89 -19.51
C ASP A 53 -1.13 -9.16 -18.16
N GLU A 54 -2.22 -9.08 -17.42
CA GLU A 54 -2.31 -8.46 -16.10
C GLU A 54 -1.42 -9.15 -15.05
N PHE A 55 -1.10 -10.42 -15.23
CA PHE A 55 -0.18 -11.13 -14.35
C PHE A 55 1.23 -10.54 -14.38
N ASN A 56 1.63 -9.89 -15.47
CA ASN A 56 2.90 -9.17 -15.55
C ASN A 56 2.93 -7.92 -14.65
N VAL A 57 1.78 -7.27 -14.41
CA VAL A 57 1.66 -6.18 -13.43
C VAL A 57 1.96 -6.72 -12.03
N TYR A 58 1.38 -7.86 -11.67
CA TYR A 58 1.67 -8.52 -10.39
C TYR A 58 3.15 -8.90 -10.25
N ARG A 59 3.77 -9.42 -11.31
CA ARG A 59 5.20 -9.76 -11.31
C ARG A 59 6.07 -8.53 -11.10
N ALA A 60 5.72 -7.41 -11.73
CA ALA A 60 6.41 -6.14 -11.53
C ALA A 60 6.20 -5.61 -10.08
N LEU A 61 4.98 -5.63 -9.58
CA LEU A 61 4.65 -5.24 -8.20
C LEU A 61 5.48 -6.04 -7.19
N ARG A 62 5.55 -7.35 -7.37
CA ARG A 62 6.37 -8.23 -6.51
C ARG A 62 7.86 -7.86 -6.51
N SER A 63 8.39 -7.34 -7.61
CA SER A 63 9.79 -6.93 -7.72
C SER A 63 10.04 -5.54 -7.13
N VAL A 64 9.09 -4.63 -7.29
CA VAL A 64 9.20 -3.24 -6.83
C VAL A 64 8.88 -3.11 -5.34
N ASN A 65 7.91 -3.87 -4.86
CA ASN A 65 7.45 -3.83 -3.46
C ASN A 65 7.30 -5.26 -2.90
N PRO A 66 8.40 -5.93 -2.53
CA PRO A 66 8.37 -7.28 -1.99
C PRO A 66 7.95 -7.26 -0.52
N SER A 67 6.66 -7.24 -0.26
CA SER A 67 6.11 -7.32 1.11
C SER A 67 5.80 -8.77 1.53
N PRO A 68 5.64 -9.06 2.83
CA PRO A 68 5.39 -10.42 3.33
C PRO A 68 4.12 -11.08 2.79
N TYR A 69 3.10 -10.29 2.46
CA TYR A 69 1.79 -10.78 2.01
C TYR A 69 1.52 -10.35 0.57
N LEU A 70 2.00 -11.16 -0.35
CA LEU A 70 1.77 -11.02 -1.78
C LEU A 70 0.60 -11.90 -2.19
N PHE A 71 -0.36 -11.35 -2.93
CA PHE A 71 -1.51 -12.10 -3.38
C PHE A 71 -1.90 -11.76 -4.82
N PHE A 72 -2.44 -12.75 -5.49
CA PHE A 72 -3.08 -12.64 -6.79
C PHE A 72 -4.31 -13.54 -6.80
N PHE A 73 -5.49 -12.95 -6.88
CA PHE A 73 -6.76 -13.65 -6.95
C PHE A 73 -7.36 -13.51 -8.34
N ASP A 74 -7.70 -14.63 -8.95
CA ASP A 74 -8.38 -14.70 -10.23
C ASP A 74 -9.85 -15.05 -10.00
N TYR A 75 -10.73 -14.08 -10.29
CA TYR A 75 -12.19 -14.23 -10.20
C TYR A 75 -12.86 -14.42 -11.58
N GLY A 76 -12.05 -14.66 -12.64
CA GLY A 76 -12.54 -14.76 -14.01
C GLY A 76 -12.65 -13.41 -14.68
N ASP A 77 -13.72 -12.67 -14.41
CA ASP A 77 -13.98 -11.36 -15.03
C ASP A 77 -13.07 -10.24 -14.53
N TYR A 78 -12.49 -10.40 -13.36
CA TYR A 78 -11.54 -9.44 -12.78
C TYR A 78 -10.49 -10.14 -11.93
N LYS A 79 -9.37 -9.45 -11.72
CA LYS A 79 -8.27 -9.92 -10.88
C LYS A 79 -8.02 -8.94 -9.75
N LEU A 80 -7.70 -9.45 -8.57
CA LEU A 80 -7.19 -8.66 -7.46
C LEU A 80 -5.75 -9.07 -7.18
N MET A 81 -4.87 -8.09 -7.07
CA MET A 81 -3.48 -8.32 -6.76
C MET A 81 -2.95 -7.26 -5.80
N GLY A 82 -2.01 -7.65 -4.97
CA GLY A 82 -1.44 -6.71 -4.02
C GLY A 82 -0.18 -7.21 -3.36
N SER A 83 0.45 -6.28 -2.66
CA SER A 83 1.61 -6.49 -1.82
C SER A 83 1.37 -5.74 -0.51
N SER A 84 1.11 -6.47 0.58
CA SER A 84 0.79 -5.89 1.88
C SER A 84 1.89 -6.17 2.90
N PRO A 85 2.30 -5.18 3.69
CA PRO A 85 3.24 -5.38 4.80
C PRO A 85 2.55 -5.94 6.05
N GLU A 86 1.23 -5.87 6.14
CA GLU A 86 0.46 -6.08 7.36
C GLU A 86 -0.47 -7.27 7.25
N ALA A 87 -0.52 -8.08 8.32
CA ALA A 87 -1.55 -9.07 8.56
C ALA A 87 -2.50 -8.56 9.65
N GLN A 88 -3.80 -8.67 9.41
CA GLN A 88 -4.81 -8.29 10.38
C GLN A 88 -4.69 -9.12 11.67
N ILE A 89 -4.52 -10.42 11.53
CA ILE A 89 -4.29 -11.36 12.62
C ILE A 89 -3.60 -12.63 12.08
N ILE A 90 -2.66 -13.15 12.84
CA ILE A 90 -2.01 -14.43 12.56
C ILE A 90 -2.36 -15.40 13.69
N ILE A 91 -2.92 -16.56 13.38
CA ILE A 91 -3.18 -17.63 14.34
C ILE A 91 -2.18 -18.74 14.11
N LYS A 92 -1.33 -19.01 15.10
CA LYS A 92 -0.31 -20.07 15.05
C LYS A 92 -0.17 -20.75 16.39
N ASN A 93 -0.24 -22.10 16.41
CA ASN A 93 -0.10 -22.91 17.62
C ASN A 93 -1.02 -22.46 18.76
N GLY A 94 -2.29 -22.14 18.46
CA GLY A 94 -3.27 -21.70 19.45
C GLY A 94 -3.05 -20.27 20.00
N LYS A 95 -2.11 -19.50 19.41
CA LYS A 95 -1.84 -18.10 19.77
C LYS A 95 -2.30 -17.17 18.64
N ALA A 96 -2.97 -16.09 19.01
CA ALA A 96 -3.26 -14.97 18.13
C ALA A 96 -2.11 -13.94 18.24
N ILE A 97 -1.59 -13.53 17.09
CA ILE A 97 -0.48 -12.57 16.97
C ILE A 97 -0.96 -11.42 16.12
N VAL A 98 -0.76 -10.20 16.60
CA VAL A 98 -1.04 -8.95 15.89
C VAL A 98 0.26 -8.13 15.83
N HIS A 99 0.58 -7.60 14.66
CA HIS A 99 1.73 -6.71 14.45
C HIS A 99 1.20 -5.35 13.98
N PRO A 100 0.78 -4.47 14.90
CA PRO A 100 0.25 -3.16 14.51
C PRO A 100 1.35 -2.29 13.90
N ILE A 101 1.01 -1.58 12.82
CA ILE A 101 1.87 -0.59 12.17
C ILE A 101 1.25 0.78 12.43
N ALA A 102 1.99 1.65 13.16
CA ALA A 102 1.49 2.97 13.53
C ALA A 102 2.18 4.11 12.76
N GLY A 103 3.33 3.88 12.14
CA GLY A 103 4.08 4.90 11.42
C GLY A 103 4.98 4.33 10.33
N THR A 104 5.48 5.22 9.46
CA THR A 104 6.36 4.85 8.35
C THR A 104 7.42 5.92 8.13
N PHE A 105 8.69 5.53 8.08
CA PHE A 105 9.80 6.38 7.72
C PHE A 105 10.36 5.97 6.36
N LYS A 106 10.78 6.98 5.58
CA LYS A 106 11.40 6.75 4.29
C LYS A 106 12.85 6.31 4.49
N ARG A 107 13.23 5.17 3.92
CA ARG A 107 14.63 4.75 3.88
C ARG A 107 15.47 5.69 3.02
N THR A 108 16.66 6.03 3.51
CA THR A 108 17.61 6.90 2.82
C THR A 108 18.59 6.12 1.94
N GLY A 109 18.79 4.83 2.23
CA GLY A 109 19.82 3.97 1.64
C GLY A 109 21.18 4.11 2.32
N ASP A 110 21.29 4.93 3.36
CA ASP A 110 22.45 5.07 4.23
C ASP A 110 22.17 4.31 5.53
N GLU A 111 22.92 3.25 5.80
CA GLU A 111 22.68 2.36 6.94
C GLU A 111 22.74 3.09 8.30
N ALA A 112 23.65 4.08 8.44
CA ALA A 112 23.77 4.80 9.70
C ALA A 112 22.57 5.72 9.94
N LYS A 113 22.10 6.43 8.91
CA LYS A 113 20.89 7.26 8.99
C LYS A 113 19.63 6.43 9.17
N ASP A 114 19.52 5.31 8.46
CA ASP A 114 18.38 4.41 8.58
C ASP A 114 18.30 3.78 9.99
N ALA A 115 19.45 3.49 10.64
CA ALA A 115 19.51 3.04 12.02
C ALA A 115 19.06 4.13 13.01
N GLU A 116 19.51 5.39 12.81
CA GLU A 116 19.07 6.52 13.62
C GLU A 116 17.56 6.77 13.48
N MET A 117 17.04 6.75 12.26
CA MET A 117 15.59 6.88 12.01
C MET A 117 14.79 5.72 12.62
N THR A 118 15.32 4.52 12.65
CA THR A 118 14.71 3.37 13.33
C THR A 118 14.61 3.62 14.83
N GLN A 119 15.68 4.15 15.44
CA GLN A 119 15.65 4.49 16.86
C GLN A 119 14.66 5.61 17.15
N GLN A 120 14.61 6.66 16.32
CA GLN A 120 13.61 7.72 16.44
C GLN A 120 12.17 7.19 16.38
N LEU A 121 11.91 6.22 15.50
CA LEU A 121 10.58 5.60 15.40
C LEU A 121 10.22 4.77 16.64
N LEU A 122 11.22 4.13 17.27
CA LEU A 122 11.01 3.35 18.51
C LEU A 122 10.77 4.25 19.72
N ASP A 123 11.34 5.46 19.71
CA ASP A 123 11.25 6.42 20.81
C ASP A 123 10.08 7.42 20.63
N ASP A 124 9.37 7.33 19.50
CA ASP A 124 8.19 8.17 19.20
C ASP A 124 7.01 7.75 20.09
N PRO A 125 6.43 8.65 20.91
CA PRO A 125 5.41 8.32 21.91
C PRO A 125 4.05 7.93 21.32
#